data_8fb481e005210e68109304e5055afce5
#
_entry.id   8fb481e005210e68109304e5055afce5
#
_cell.length_a   1.000
_cell.length_b   1.000
_cell.length_c   1.000
_cell.angle_alpha   90.00
_cell.angle_beta   90.00
_cell.angle_gamma   90.00
#
_symmetry.space_group_name_H-M   'P 1'
#
loop_
_entity.id
_entity.type
_entity.pdbx_description
1 polymer ?
#
loop_
_entity_poly.entity_id
_entity_poly.type
_entity_poly.pdbx_seq_one_letter_code
_entity_poly.pdbx_strand_id
1 'polypeptide(L)'
;MHRRRFLFAAASAAGASLAALAAPGEHFEIIYPQIRPGRDVHAAFALATLDLAMKAANASYSTRQVEIVMERGRALAELASGTTINLHWTSMDAQAERGLNVVHIPIHRGLIGYRVFLIRQDRQPDFDRIETLDDLRSMTGVQGLGWIDTEIMRNAGLAVQTTSSYETIFKMVEGRRVDYFPRGVIEAYPEIESRKETDSSLAVENRLLLAYRSDFLFYVSPNQERLAATIARGFAAAWRDGSYMKLFNTHPYIQNALKRTNLASRKIIRLDNPFLSDEDRAIPEMYWMHL
;
A
#
# COMPACT_ATOMS: atom_id res chain seq x y z
N MET A 1 50.74 -3.85 -53.68
CA MET A 1 49.46 -3.31 -53.19
C MET A 1 48.83 -4.28 -52.20
N HIS A 2 49.05 -4.08 -50.90
CA HIS A 2 48.59 -4.99 -49.84
C HIS A 2 47.47 -4.28 -49.06
N ARG A 3 46.22 -4.78 -49.19
CA ARG A 3 45.08 -4.33 -48.35
C ARG A 3 45.09 -5.13 -47.04
N ARG A 4 45.39 -4.46 -45.93
CA ARG A 4 45.17 -4.95 -44.56
C ARG A 4 43.70 -4.75 -44.17
N ARG A 5 43.00 -5.85 -43.91
CA ARG A 5 41.66 -5.86 -43.28
C ARG A 5 41.86 -5.78 -41.76
N PHE A 6 41.35 -4.72 -41.14
CA PHE A 6 41.19 -4.63 -39.69
C PHE A 6 39.85 -5.30 -39.31
N LEU A 7 39.92 -6.35 -38.53
CA LEU A 7 38.77 -6.95 -37.84
C LEU A 7 38.58 -6.22 -36.52
N PHE A 8 37.48 -5.49 -36.34
CA PHE A 8 37.05 -5.01 -35.06
C PHE A 8 36.27 -6.11 -34.37
N ALA A 9 36.80 -6.64 -33.28
CA ALA A 9 36.10 -7.53 -32.36
C ALA A 9 35.31 -6.62 -31.35
N ALA A 10 33.99 -6.60 -31.48
CA ALA A 10 33.10 -5.99 -30.49
C ALA A 10 32.96 -6.96 -29.30
N ALA A 11 33.57 -6.65 -28.18
CA ALA A 11 33.35 -7.36 -26.93
C ALA A 11 32.06 -6.83 -26.29
N SER A 12 30.97 -7.58 -26.41
CA SER A 12 29.73 -7.33 -25.66
C SER A 12 29.94 -7.76 -24.22
N ALA A 13 30.14 -6.78 -23.32
CA ALA A 13 30.10 -7.01 -21.87
C ALA A 13 28.63 -7.16 -21.44
N ALA A 14 28.13 -8.40 -21.40
CA ALA A 14 26.89 -8.73 -20.71
C ALA A 14 27.14 -8.59 -19.21
N GLY A 15 26.72 -7.47 -18.63
CA GLY A 15 26.66 -7.27 -17.18
C GLY A 15 25.59 -8.18 -16.59
N ALA A 16 25.94 -9.39 -16.20
CA ALA A 16 25.11 -10.24 -15.37
C ALA A 16 25.10 -9.62 -13.95
N SER A 17 24.01 -8.97 -13.60
CA SER A 17 23.70 -8.61 -12.21
C SER A 17 23.57 -9.92 -11.42
N LEU A 18 24.60 -10.31 -10.71
CA LEU A 18 24.58 -11.44 -9.76
C LEU A 18 23.66 -11.00 -8.60
N ALA A 19 22.37 -11.38 -8.69
CA ALA A 19 21.50 -11.33 -7.54
C ALA A 19 22.16 -12.11 -6.40
N ALA A 20 22.57 -11.42 -5.34
CA ALA A 20 23.21 -12.02 -4.19
C ALA A 20 22.25 -13.02 -3.55
N LEU A 21 22.48 -14.32 -3.82
CA LEU A 21 21.80 -15.40 -3.13
C LEU A 21 22.15 -15.32 -1.64
N ALA A 22 21.15 -15.48 -0.76
CA ALA A 22 21.44 -15.65 0.65
C ALA A 22 22.43 -16.80 0.85
N ALA A 23 23.49 -16.58 1.62
CA ALA A 23 24.42 -17.66 1.96
C ALA A 23 23.67 -18.75 2.74
N PRO A 24 23.98 -20.04 2.54
CA PRO A 24 23.40 -21.10 3.34
C PRO A 24 23.65 -20.82 4.84
N GLY A 25 22.57 -20.71 5.64
CA GLY A 25 22.65 -20.45 7.08
C GLY A 25 22.45 -19.00 7.51
N GLU A 26 22.23 -18.04 6.61
CA GLU A 26 21.91 -16.67 6.98
C GLU A 26 20.50 -16.59 7.59
N HIS A 27 20.43 -15.97 8.77
CA HIS A 27 19.18 -15.69 9.47
C HIS A 27 18.86 -14.19 9.41
N PHE A 28 17.65 -13.83 8.99
CA PHE A 28 17.19 -12.44 8.97
C PHE A 28 16.36 -12.13 10.23
N GLU A 29 16.77 -11.16 11.03
CA GLU A 29 15.91 -10.57 12.04
C GLU A 29 15.12 -9.43 11.41
N ILE A 30 13.80 -9.57 11.32
CA ILE A 30 12.89 -8.58 10.71
C ILE A 30 12.19 -7.81 11.83
N ILE A 31 12.45 -6.50 11.88
CA ILE A 31 11.97 -5.62 12.94
C ILE A 31 11.06 -4.56 12.32
N TYR A 32 9.82 -4.45 12.81
CA TYR A 32 8.81 -3.55 12.28
C TYR A 32 8.11 -2.74 13.38
N PRO A 33 7.39 -1.63 13.04
CA PRO A 33 6.66 -0.80 14.00
C PRO A 33 5.60 -1.58 14.76
N GLN A 34 5.21 -1.07 15.94
CA GLN A 34 4.12 -1.62 16.71
C GLN A 34 2.81 -1.59 15.90
N ILE A 35 2.15 -2.73 15.78
CA ILE A 35 0.82 -2.88 15.19
C ILE A 35 -0.23 -2.47 16.22
N ARG A 36 -1.13 -1.58 15.82
CA ARG A 36 -2.22 -1.08 16.67
C ARG A 36 -3.52 -1.79 16.31
N PRO A 37 -4.11 -2.56 17.24
CA PRO A 37 -5.40 -3.20 17.01
C PRO A 37 -6.47 -2.18 16.60
N GLY A 38 -7.32 -2.55 15.64
CA GLY A 38 -8.40 -1.70 15.13
C GLY A 38 -7.98 -0.56 14.18
N ARG A 39 -6.68 -0.24 14.10
CA ARG A 39 -6.14 0.76 13.18
C ARG A 39 -5.32 0.14 12.06
N ASP A 40 -4.35 -0.69 12.39
CA ASP A 40 -3.45 -1.30 11.42
C ASP A 40 -4.04 -2.64 10.92
N VAL A 41 -5.30 -2.58 10.48
CA VAL A 41 -6.12 -3.76 10.12
C VAL A 41 -5.54 -4.59 8.97
N HIS A 42 -4.72 -3.97 8.12
CA HIS A 42 -4.03 -4.60 6.99
C HIS A 42 -2.79 -5.42 7.41
N ALA A 43 -2.31 -5.25 8.65
CA ALA A 43 -1.03 -5.84 9.09
C ALA A 43 -1.02 -7.37 9.04
N ALA A 44 -2.14 -8.02 9.37
CA ALA A 44 -2.23 -9.48 9.34
C ALA A 44 -1.96 -10.06 7.94
N PHE A 45 -2.49 -9.41 6.88
CA PHE A 45 -2.26 -9.85 5.51
C PHE A 45 -0.84 -9.49 5.03
N ALA A 46 -0.32 -8.32 5.39
CA ALA A 46 1.06 -7.94 5.07
C ALA A 46 2.07 -8.91 5.69
N LEU A 47 1.89 -9.30 6.96
CA LEU A 47 2.75 -10.29 7.62
C LEU A 47 2.60 -11.69 7.04
N ALA A 48 1.37 -12.12 6.67
CA ALA A 48 1.17 -13.38 5.98
C ALA A 48 1.85 -13.41 4.60
N THR A 49 1.85 -12.29 3.88
CA THR A 49 2.55 -12.13 2.61
C THR A 49 4.06 -12.15 2.80
N LEU A 50 4.58 -11.51 3.85
CA LEU A 50 6.00 -11.54 4.20
C LEU A 50 6.45 -12.98 4.53
N ASP A 51 5.71 -13.69 5.39
CA ASP A 51 5.98 -15.09 5.75
C ASP A 51 6.02 -15.98 4.50
N LEU A 52 5.03 -15.82 3.61
CA LEU A 52 4.99 -16.55 2.35
C LEU A 52 6.22 -16.25 1.47
N ALA A 53 6.60 -14.97 1.35
CA ALA A 53 7.76 -14.57 0.57
C ALA A 53 9.07 -15.16 1.14
N MET A 54 9.26 -15.09 2.46
CA MET A 54 10.46 -15.63 3.11
C MET A 54 10.54 -17.15 2.98
N LYS A 55 9.42 -17.86 3.12
CA LYS A 55 9.33 -19.32 2.88
C LYS A 55 9.62 -19.70 1.43
N ALA A 56 9.04 -18.98 0.47
CA ALA A 56 9.28 -19.20 -0.96
C ALA A 56 10.73 -18.90 -1.37
N ALA A 57 11.42 -18.05 -0.60
CA ALA A 57 12.87 -17.81 -0.77
C ALA A 57 13.77 -18.85 -0.09
N ASN A 58 13.22 -19.82 0.66
CA ASN A 58 13.94 -20.72 1.56
C ASN A 58 14.84 -19.99 2.56
N ALA A 59 14.39 -18.85 3.06
CA ALA A 59 15.16 -18.01 3.99
C ALA A 59 14.81 -18.33 5.44
N SER A 60 15.83 -18.39 6.31
CA SER A 60 15.65 -18.44 7.76
C SER A 60 15.40 -17.02 8.29
N TYR A 61 14.39 -16.84 9.12
CA TYR A 61 14.07 -15.52 9.65
C TYR A 61 13.28 -15.59 10.98
N SER A 62 13.33 -14.49 11.71
CA SER A 62 12.46 -14.20 12.85
C SER A 62 11.86 -12.82 12.70
N THR A 63 10.71 -12.58 13.34
CA THR A 63 10.05 -11.29 13.32
C THR A 63 9.89 -10.73 14.72
N ARG A 64 10.04 -9.42 14.88
CA ARG A 64 9.81 -8.70 16.12
C ARG A 64 9.19 -7.34 15.85
N GLN A 65 8.14 -6.99 16.54
CA GLN A 65 7.66 -5.60 16.56
C GLN A 65 8.34 -4.81 17.69
N VAL A 66 8.59 -3.53 17.45
CA VAL A 66 9.05 -2.62 18.51
C VAL A 66 7.84 -2.17 19.35
N GLU A 67 8.06 -1.85 20.62
CA GLU A 67 7.01 -1.36 21.54
C GLU A 67 6.77 0.16 21.42
N ILE A 68 7.08 0.73 20.24
CA ILE A 68 6.96 2.17 19.99
C ILE A 68 5.93 2.38 18.91
N VAL A 69 4.89 3.14 19.25
CA VAL A 69 3.90 3.62 18.27
C VAL A 69 4.56 4.66 17.36
N MET A 70 4.47 4.43 16.07
CA MET A 70 5.02 5.31 15.05
C MET A 70 3.94 5.71 14.05
N GLU A 71 3.82 7.01 13.81
CA GLU A 71 3.11 7.52 12.64
C GLU A 71 4.00 7.36 11.39
N ARG A 72 3.39 7.37 10.19
CA ARG A 72 4.09 7.09 8.93
C ARG A 72 5.43 7.83 8.78
N GLY A 73 5.45 9.13 9.00
CA GLY A 73 6.67 9.93 8.85
C GLY A 73 7.79 9.51 9.79
N ARG A 74 7.46 9.17 11.05
CA ARG A 74 8.43 8.65 12.02
C ARG A 74 8.91 7.27 11.63
N ALA A 75 8.01 6.37 11.22
CA ALA A 75 8.38 5.03 10.78
C ALA A 75 9.35 5.06 9.59
N LEU A 76 9.12 5.93 8.62
CA LEU A 76 10.03 6.12 7.49
C LEU A 76 11.40 6.69 7.91
N ALA A 77 11.43 7.63 8.84
CA ALA A 77 12.69 8.17 9.37
C ALA A 77 13.50 7.11 10.14
N GLU A 78 12.85 6.32 11.00
CA GLU A 78 13.49 5.21 11.73
C GLU A 78 13.96 4.10 10.77
N LEU A 79 13.21 3.83 9.71
CA LEU A 79 13.61 2.89 8.66
C LEU A 79 14.84 3.38 7.90
N ALA A 80 14.87 4.67 7.53
CA ALA A 80 16.01 5.28 6.84
C ALA A 80 17.28 5.28 7.70
N SER A 81 17.15 5.44 9.02
CA SER A 81 18.29 5.32 9.93
C SER A 81 18.79 3.87 10.07
N GLY A 82 17.93 2.89 9.87
CA GLY A 82 18.24 1.46 10.01
C GLY A 82 18.60 1.01 11.42
N THR A 83 18.21 1.76 12.45
CA THR A 83 18.58 1.49 13.85
C THR A 83 17.48 0.84 14.67
N THR A 84 16.24 1.28 14.51
CA THR A 84 15.11 0.85 15.34
C THR A 84 14.28 -0.23 14.66
N ILE A 85 13.99 -0.04 13.37
CA ILE A 85 13.27 -0.97 12.52
C ILE A 85 14.02 -1.16 11.20
N ASN A 86 13.82 -2.30 10.55
CA ASN A 86 14.43 -2.59 9.25
C ASN A 86 13.42 -2.95 8.17
N LEU A 87 12.14 -3.09 8.53
CA LEU A 87 11.04 -3.30 7.58
C LEU A 87 9.82 -2.43 7.97
N HIS A 88 9.18 -1.89 6.96
CA HIS A 88 7.86 -1.26 7.07
C HIS A 88 7.05 -1.53 5.80
N TRP A 89 5.72 -1.48 5.88
CA TRP A 89 4.84 -1.49 4.71
C TRP A 89 3.96 -0.25 4.74
N THR A 90 3.95 0.46 3.64
CA THR A 90 3.21 1.72 3.52
C THR A 90 2.89 2.03 2.06
N SER A 91 2.10 3.08 1.82
CA SER A 91 1.68 3.49 0.49
C SER A 91 2.87 3.88 -0.39
N MET A 92 2.76 3.53 -1.67
CA MET A 92 3.66 3.94 -2.74
C MET A 92 3.81 5.46 -2.77
N ASP A 93 5.05 5.94 -2.75
CA ASP A 93 5.39 7.36 -2.69
C ASP A 93 6.86 7.54 -3.08
N ALA A 94 7.11 8.08 -4.26
CA ALA A 94 8.46 8.28 -4.79
C ALA A 94 9.39 9.08 -3.86
N GLN A 95 8.85 9.98 -3.03
CA GLN A 95 9.65 10.71 -2.06
C GLN A 95 10.06 9.83 -0.88
N ALA A 96 9.14 8.97 -0.42
CA ALA A 96 9.40 8.04 0.68
C ALA A 96 10.41 6.93 0.30
N GLU A 97 10.51 6.60 -0.98
CA GLU A 97 11.42 5.56 -1.50
C GLU A 97 12.89 5.98 -1.49
N ARG A 98 13.17 7.29 -1.45
CA ARG A 98 14.54 7.80 -1.56
C ARG A 98 15.45 7.26 -0.47
N GLY A 99 16.49 6.56 -0.91
CA GLY A 99 17.49 5.98 -0.01
C GLY A 99 17.03 4.73 0.76
N LEU A 100 15.86 4.16 0.44
CA LEU A 100 15.38 2.89 0.97
C LEU A 100 15.48 1.79 -0.09
N ASN A 101 15.51 0.56 0.36
CA ASN A 101 15.31 -0.60 -0.52
C ASN A 101 13.81 -0.90 -0.58
N VAL A 102 13.23 -0.94 -1.78
CA VAL A 102 11.79 -1.15 -1.96
C VAL A 102 11.52 -2.43 -2.74
N VAL A 103 10.55 -3.20 -2.29
CA VAL A 103 10.06 -4.38 -3.00
C VAL A 103 8.86 -3.96 -3.85
N HIS A 104 9.09 -3.68 -5.14
CA HIS A 104 8.08 -3.20 -6.09
C HIS A 104 7.11 -4.31 -6.53
N ILE A 105 6.47 -4.96 -5.56
CA ILE A 105 5.36 -5.91 -5.75
C ILE A 105 4.24 -5.52 -4.80
N PRO A 106 3.05 -5.13 -5.30
CA PRO A 106 1.93 -4.70 -4.47
C PRO A 106 1.48 -5.80 -3.51
N ILE A 107 1.36 -5.46 -2.23
CA ILE A 107 0.97 -6.42 -1.19
C ILE A 107 -0.50 -6.83 -1.34
N HIS A 108 -1.38 -5.89 -1.73
CA HIS A 108 -2.83 -6.09 -1.78
C HIS A 108 -3.42 -6.01 -3.19
N ARG A 109 -2.60 -6.12 -4.23
CA ARG A 109 -3.03 -6.06 -5.65
C ARG A 109 -3.73 -4.75 -6.04
N GLY A 110 -3.38 -3.63 -5.40
CA GLY A 110 -3.99 -2.33 -5.67
C GLY A 110 -5.24 -2.02 -4.86
N LEU A 111 -5.69 -2.90 -3.97
CA LEU A 111 -6.91 -2.68 -3.16
C LEU A 111 -6.81 -1.47 -2.22
N ILE A 112 -5.60 -1.01 -1.91
CA ILE A 112 -5.40 0.24 -1.16
C ILE A 112 -5.80 1.45 -2.02
N GLY A 113 -5.54 1.42 -3.31
CA GLY A 113 -5.91 2.49 -4.25
C GLY A 113 -7.39 2.51 -4.66
N TYR A 114 -8.16 1.48 -4.29
CA TYR A 114 -9.61 1.46 -4.43
C TYR A 114 -10.23 1.98 -3.13
N ARG A 115 -10.77 3.22 -3.17
CA ARG A 115 -11.26 3.94 -1.99
C ARG A 115 -12.78 4.02 -1.97
N VAL A 116 -13.39 3.50 -0.91
CA VAL A 116 -14.77 3.82 -0.53
C VAL A 116 -14.79 4.98 0.45
N PHE A 117 -15.92 5.65 0.59
CA PHE A 117 -16.04 6.78 1.49
C PHE A 117 -16.68 6.38 2.81
N LEU A 118 -16.07 6.76 3.93
CA LEU A 118 -16.71 6.77 5.22
C LEU A 118 -17.46 8.10 5.34
N ILE A 119 -18.75 8.03 5.54
CA ILE A 119 -19.66 9.16 5.60
C ILE A 119 -20.56 9.05 6.82
N ARG A 120 -21.26 10.12 7.17
CA ARG A 120 -22.46 9.98 8.02
C ARG A 120 -23.55 9.28 7.23
N GLN A 121 -24.24 8.34 7.86
CA GLN A 121 -25.30 7.55 7.22
C GLN A 121 -26.42 8.43 6.62
N ASP A 122 -26.79 9.50 7.29
CA ASP A 122 -27.83 10.45 6.84
C ASP A 122 -27.41 11.31 5.62
N ARG A 123 -26.13 11.22 5.19
CA ARG A 123 -25.60 11.91 4.01
C ARG A 123 -25.60 11.06 2.74
N GLN A 124 -26.01 9.80 2.79
CA GLN A 124 -26.06 8.93 1.58
C GLN A 124 -26.81 9.59 0.41
N PRO A 125 -27.98 10.27 0.61
CA PRO A 125 -28.69 10.91 -0.51
C PRO A 125 -27.90 12.04 -1.21
N ASP A 126 -26.93 12.66 -0.55
CA ASP A 126 -26.06 13.65 -1.18
C ASP A 126 -25.03 12.95 -2.09
N PHE A 127 -24.50 11.81 -1.66
CA PHE A 127 -23.56 10.99 -2.44
C PHE A 127 -24.24 10.29 -3.61
N ASP A 128 -25.53 9.98 -3.51
CA ASP A 128 -26.31 9.38 -4.60
C ASP A 128 -26.42 10.28 -5.84
N ARG A 129 -26.20 11.59 -5.67
CA ARG A 129 -26.25 12.59 -6.74
C ARG A 129 -24.90 12.79 -7.46
N ILE A 130 -23.82 12.24 -6.92
CA ILE A 130 -22.47 12.42 -7.48
C ILE A 130 -22.31 11.50 -8.67
N GLU A 131 -22.13 12.09 -9.85
CA GLU A 131 -21.95 11.36 -11.11
C GLU A 131 -20.52 11.48 -11.65
N THR A 132 -19.81 12.55 -11.31
CA THR A 132 -18.53 12.92 -11.86
C THR A 132 -17.53 13.33 -10.77
N LEU A 133 -16.26 13.49 -11.15
CA LEU A 133 -15.25 14.09 -10.29
C LEU A 133 -15.60 15.55 -9.94
N ASP A 134 -16.19 16.28 -10.88
CA ASP A 134 -16.58 17.68 -10.66
C ASP A 134 -17.67 17.79 -9.59
N ASP A 135 -18.61 16.89 -9.54
CA ASP A 135 -19.62 16.85 -8.49
C ASP A 135 -18.95 16.61 -7.10
N LEU A 136 -17.96 15.72 -7.05
CA LEU A 136 -17.24 15.41 -5.81
C LEU A 136 -16.40 16.61 -5.33
N ARG A 137 -15.95 17.51 -6.22
CA ARG A 137 -15.21 18.72 -5.86
C ARG A 137 -16.02 19.70 -4.98
N SER A 138 -17.35 19.61 -5.00
CA SER A 138 -18.21 20.38 -4.12
C SER A 138 -18.16 19.95 -2.66
N MET A 139 -17.57 18.78 -2.37
CA MET A 139 -17.47 18.20 -1.04
C MET A 139 -16.04 18.27 -0.50
N THR A 140 -15.92 18.25 0.82
CA THR A 140 -14.64 18.28 1.51
C THR A 140 -14.33 16.92 2.13
N GLY A 141 -13.22 16.33 1.71
CA GLY A 141 -12.66 15.11 2.31
C GLY A 141 -11.73 15.39 3.48
N VAL A 142 -11.36 14.35 4.22
CA VAL A 142 -10.32 14.40 5.25
C VAL A 142 -9.34 13.26 5.07
N GLN A 143 -8.05 13.51 5.40
CA GLN A 143 -6.98 12.52 5.40
C GLN A 143 -6.03 12.72 6.60
N GLY A 144 -5.21 11.72 6.87
CA GLY A 144 -4.13 11.85 7.85
C GLY A 144 -3.04 12.80 7.35
N LEU A 145 -2.50 13.59 8.27
CA LEU A 145 -1.37 14.47 7.95
C LEU A 145 -0.17 13.64 7.45
N GLY A 146 0.40 14.02 6.30
CA GLY A 146 1.52 13.35 5.66
C GLY A 146 1.17 12.05 4.94
N TRP A 147 -0.12 11.75 4.74
CA TRP A 147 -0.52 10.66 3.85
C TRP A 147 -0.50 11.12 2.41
N ILE A 148 0.10 10.29 1.54
CA ILE A 148 0.22 10.63 0.10
C ILE A 148 -1.14 10.79 -0.58
N ASP A 149 -2.17 10.12 -0.08
CA ASP A 149 -3.56 10.25 -0.54
C ASP A 149 -4.05 11.70 -0.54
N THR A 150 -3.58 12.51 0.42
CA THR A 150 -3.89 13.95 0.48
C THR A 150 -3.43 14.66 -0.79
N GLU A 151 -2.19 14.39 -1.21
CA GLU A 151 -1.60 15.04 -2.38
C GLU A 151 -2.21 14.53 -3.69
N ILE A 152 -2.51 13.22 -3.78
CA ILE A 152 -3.22 12.63 -4.93
C ILE A 152 -4.58 13.30 -5.11
N MET A 153 -5.36 13.43 -4.04
CA MET A 153 -6.69 14.02 -4.08
C MET A 153 -6.64 15.52 -4.41
N ARG A 154 -5.70 16.26 -3.80
CA ARG A 154 -5.49 17.71 -4.09
C ARG A 154 -5.07 17.94 -5.53
N ASN A 155 -4.19 17.09 -6.07
CA ASN A 155 -3.79 17.17 -7.47
C ASN A 155 -4.98 16.98 -8.43
N ALA A 156 -5.98 16.19 -8.02
CA ALA A 156 -7.23 16.02 -8.77
C ALA A 156 -8.26 17.16 -8.53
N GLY A 157 -7.89 18.20 -7.77
CA GLY A 157 -8.75 19.35 -7.46
C GLY A 157 -9.78 19.10 -6.37
N LEU A 158 -9.62 18.04 -5.56
CA LEU A 158 -10.51 17.77 -4.43
C LEU A 158 -10.09 18.58 -3.19
N ALA A 159 -11.06 19.12 -2.46
CA ALA A 159 -10.83 19.79 -1.18
C ALA A 159 -10.55 18.74 -0.09
N VAL A 160 -9.37 18.82 0.56
CA VAL A 160 -8.94 17.85 1.59
C VAL A 160 -8.39 18.59 2.81
N GLN A 161 -9.05 18.38 3.96
CA GLN A 161 -8.52 18.74 5.27
C GLN A 161 -7.61 17.63 5.81
N THR A 162 -6.67 17.98 6.69
CA THR A 162 -5.77 17.01 7.31
C THR A 162 -5.74 17.18 8.82
N THR A 163 -5.51 16.07 9.53
CA THR A 163 -5.27 16.06 10.98
C THR A 163 -4.18 15.02 11.32
N SER A 164 -3.40 15.30 12.34
CA SER A 164 -2.39 14.37 12.85
C SER A 164 -2.98 13.25 13.73
N SER A 165 -4.21 13.42 14.20
CA SER A 165 -4.88 12.43 15.04
C SER A 165 -5.82 11.56 14.21
N TYR A 166 -5.54 10.26 14.15
CA TYR A 166 -6.37 9.29 13.44
C TYR A 166 -7.82 9.27 13.96
N GLU A 167 -8.03 9.31 15.28
CA GLU A 167 -9.37 9.32 15.86
C GLU A 167 -10.14 10.62 15.57
N THR A 168 -9.43 11.73 15.42
CA THR A 168 -10.03 13.01 15.05
C THR A 168 -10.64 12.97 13.65
N ILE A 169 -10.11 12.16 12.73
CA ILE A 169 -10.66 12.02 11.36
C ILE A 169 -12.13 11.59 11.43
N PHE A 170 -12.44 10.54 12.19
CA PHE A 170 -13.80 10.02 12.31
C PHE A 170 -14.74 11.05 12.97
N LYS A 171 -14.27 11.72 14.01
CA LYS A 171 -15.02 12.80 14.69
C LYS A 171 -15.28 13.99 13.78
N MET A 172 -14.41 14.29 12.82
CA MET A 172 -14.64 15.35 11.83
C MET A 172 -15.79 15.00 10.88
N VAL A 173 -15.86 13.75 10.42
CA VAL A 173 -16.97 13.26 9.58
C VAL A 173 -18.25 13.22 10.40
N GLU A 174 -18.25 12.64 11.58
CA GLU A 174 -19.40 12.55 12.47
C GLU A 174 -19.94 13.94 12.84
N GLY A 175 -19.06 14.88 13.17
CA GLY A 175 -19.38 16.26 13.52
C GLY A 175 -19.70 17.17 12.33
N ARG A 176 -19.82 16.64 11.10
CA ARG A 176 -20.12 17.41 9.87
C ARG A 176 -19.12 18.54 9.57
N ARG A 177 -17.86 18.40 10.03
CA ARG A 177 -16.78 19.35 9.71
C ARG A 177 -16.21 19.09 8.33
N VAL A 178 -16.36 17.85 7.85
CA VAL A 178 -16.04 17.38 6.51
C VAL A 178 -17.13 16.41 6.05
N ASP A 179 -17.21 16.16 4.75
CA ASP A 179 -18.26 15.34 4.17
C ASP A 179 -17.91 13.86 4.15
N TYR A 180 -16.62 13.51 3.94
CA TYR A 180 -16.20 12.12 3.77
C TYR A 180 -14.75 11.87 4.15
N PHE A 181 -14.45 10.59 4.46
CA PHE A 181 -13.12 10.07 4.66
C PHE A 181 -12.89 8.89 3.70
N PRO A 182 -12.06 9.02 2.65
CA PRO A 182 -11.78 7.93 1.72
C PRO A 182 -10.84 6.91 2.35
N ARG A 183 -11.26 5.64 2.35
CA ARG A 183 -10.47 4.52 2.89
C ARG A 183 -10.34 3.39 1.88
N GLY A 184 -9.21 2.70 1.90
CA GLY A 184 -9.05 1.49 1.11
C GLY A 184 -10.17 0.50 1.38
N VAL A 185 -10.64 -0.17 0.35
CA VAL A 185 -11.75 -1.14 0.46
C VAL A 185 -11.49 -2.23 1.49
N ILE A 186 -10.24 -2.55 1.72
CA ILE A 186 -9.82 -3.52 2.75
C ILE A 186 -9.73 -2.91 4.16
N GLU A 187 -9.77 -1.59 4.29
CA GLU A 187 -9.64 -0.88 5.57
C GLU A 187 -11.00 -0.44 6.14
N ALA A 188 -11.90 0.05 5.28
CA ALA A 188 -13.11 0.76 5.66
C ALA A 188 -14.03 -0.02 6.60
N TYR A 189 -14.34 -1.27 6.26
CA TYR A 189 -15.31 -2.05 7.05
C TYR A 189 -14.79 -2.47 8.44
N PRO A 190 -13.56 -2.98 8.58
CA PRO A 190 -13.00 -3.25 9.91
C PRO A 190 -12.93 -2.00 10.80
N GLU A 191 -12.62 -0.84 10.22
CA GLU A 191 -12.56 0.42 10.94
C GLU A 191 -13.93 0.90 11.45
N ILE A 192 -14.97 0.80 10.63
CA ILE A 192 -16.34 1.08 11.06
C ILE A 192 -16.79 0.09 12.14
N GLU A 193 -16.47 -1.19 11.98
CA GLU A 193 -16.85 -2.21 12.97
C GLU A 193 -16.22 -1.99 14.33
N SER A 194 -14.95 -1.62 14.35
CA SER A 194 -14.24 -1.34 15.62
C SER A 194 -14.78 -0.10 16.34
N ARG A 195 -15.60 0.74 15.67
CA ARG A 195 -16.16 2.00 16.18
C ARG A 195 -17.67 2.02 16.36
N LYS A 196 -18.35 0.93 16.15
CA LYS A 196 -19.82 0.88 16.22
C LYS A 196 -20.41 1.43 17.53
N GLU A 197 -19.70 1.28 18.63
CA GLU A 197 -20.13 1.76 19.93
C GLU A 197 -19.84 3.25 20.15
N THR A 198 -18.84 3.82 19.48
CA THR A 198 -18.38 5.19 19.66
C THR A 198 -18.86 6.14 18.57
N ASP A 199 -18.95 5.66 17.33
CA ASP A 199 -19.23 6.45 16.13
C ASP A 199 -20.38 5.82 15.32
N SER A 200 -21.54 5.61 15.96
CA SER A 200 -22.67 4.84 15.41
C SER A 200 -23.37 5.51 14.20
N SER A 201 -23.10 6.79 13.97
CA SER A 201 -23.66 7.52 12.82
C SER A 201 -22.87 7.34 11.52
N LEU A 202 -21.68 6.72 11.57
CA LEU A 202 -20.84 6.52 10.42
C LEU A 202 -21.22 5.26 9.64
N ALA A 203 -21.11 5.34 8.32
CA ALA A 203 -21.35 4.24 7.39
C ALA A 203 -20.36 4.28 6.24
N VAL A 204 -20.21 3.13 5.57
CA VAL A 204 -19.53 3.07 4.27
C VAL A 204 -20.55 3.47 3.20
N GLU A 205 -20.22 4.51 2.44
CA GLU A 205 -20.99 4.94 1.26
C GLU A 205 -21.14 3.75 0.30
N ASN A 206 -22.32 3.58 -0.30
CA ASN A 206 -22.68 2.32 -0.95
C ASN A 206 -22.55 2.31 -2.49
N ARG A 207 -22.27 3.46 -3.15
CA ARG A 207 -22.36 3.61 -4.60
C ARG A 207 -21.04 3.97 -5.27
N LEU A 208 -20.21 4.80 -4.67
CA LEU A 208 -19.02 5.37 -5.29
C LEU A 208 -17.75 4.56 -4.97
N LEU A 209 -16.80 4.60 -5.90
CA LEU A 209 -15.44 4.09 -5.72
C LEU A 209 -14.46 5.11 -6.33
N LEU A 210 -13.63 5.72 -5.49
CA LEU A 210 -12.51 6.51 -5.96
C LEU A 210 -11.34 5.58 -6.23
N ALA A 211 -10.74 5.64 -7.43
CA ALA A 211 -9.71 4.70 -7.84
C ALA A 211 -8.47 5.41 -8.38
N TYR A 212 -7.29 5.06 -7.86
CA TYR A 212 -5.99 5.48 -8.36
C TYR A 212 -4.95 4.39 -8.12
N ARG A 213 -3.90 4.38 -8.94
CA ARG A 213 -2.82 3.38 -8.81
C ARG A 213 -2.08 3.61 -7.51
N SER A 214 -2.26 2.75 -6.54
CA SER A 214 -1.60 2.76 -5.24
C SER A 214 -1.77 1.42 -4.54
N ASP A 215 -0.78 1.05 -3.75
CA ASP A 215 -0.83 -0.08 -2.81
C ASP A 215 0.19 0.14 -1.69
N PHE A 216 0.26 -0.77 -0.75
CA PHE A 216 1.39 -0.88 0.14
C PHE A 216 2.49 -1.74 -0.49
N LEU A 217 3.73 -1.29 -0.32
CA LEU A 217 4.93 -2.04 -0.64
C LEU A 217 5.71 -2.33 0.64
N PHE A 218 6.61 -3.32 0.59
CA PHE A 218 7.61 -3.50 1.64
C PHE A 218 8.78 -2.55 1.39
N TYR A 219 9.04 -1.71 2.38
CA TYR A 219 10.18 -0.80 2.46
C TYR A 219 11.17 -1.38 3.45
N VAL A 220 12.44 -1.42 3.09
CA VAL A 220 13.52 -2.03 3.86
C VAL A 220 14.64 -1.02 4.06
N SER A 221 15.27 -1.03 5.24
CA SER A 221 16.37 -0.12 5.56
C SER A 221 17.51 -0.18 4.54
N PRO A 222 18.24 0.93 4.33
CA PRO A 222 19.32 1.01 3.34
C PRO A 222 20.41 -0.05 3.54
N ASN A 223 20.74 -0.37 4.78
CA ASN A 223 21.77 -1.35 5.16
C ASN A 223 21.30 -2.81 5.11
N GLN A 224 20.09 -3.08 4.60
CA GLN A 224 19.46 -4.41 4.56
C GLN A 224 19.11 -4.85 3.11
N GLU A 225 19.98 -4.54 2.16
CA GLU A 225 19.78 -4.87 0.72
C GLU A 225 19.50 -6.36 0.49
N ARG A 226 20.20 -7.25 1.24
CA ARG A 226 20.01 -8.69 1.12
C ARG A 226 18.64 -9.14 1.59
N LEU A 227 18.10 -8.51 2.65
CA LEU A 227 16.73 -8.76 3.12
C LEU A 227 15.73 -8.35 2.03
N ALA A 228 15.86 -7.15 1.48
CA ALA A 228 14.99 -6.64 0.42
C ALA A 228 15.00 -7.55 -0.82
N ALA A 229 16.20 -7.94 -1.29
CA ALA A 229 16.36 -8.86 -2.42
C ALA A 229 15.76 -10.25 -2.14
N THR A 230 15.86 -10.73 -0.89
CA THR A 230 15.28 -12.01 -0.49
C THR A 230 13.77 -11.96 -0.48
N ILE A 231 13.16 -10.91 0.09
CA ILE A 231 11.71 -10.70 0.05
C ILE A 231 11.23 -10.60 -1.40
N ALA A 232 11.87 -9.78 -2.23
CA ALA A 232 11.49 -9.59 -3.64
C ALA A 232 11.52 -10.90 -4.42
N ARG A 233 12.60 -11.67 -4.30
CA ARG A 233 12.75 -12.97 -4.96
C ARG A 233 11.69 -13.97 -4.53
N GLY A 234 11.44 -14.08 -3.22
CA GLY A 234 10.45 -15.00 -2.68
C GLY A 234 9.02 -14.59 -3.01
N PHE A 235 8.71 -13.31 -2.95
CA PHE A 235 7.38 -12.80 -3.32
C PHE A 235 7.10 -13.05 -4.82
N ALA A 236 8.07 -12.76 -5.69
CA ALA A 236 7.95 -13.09 -7.10
C ALA A 236 7.85 -14.62 -7.36
N ALA A 237 8.50 -15.45 -6.57
CA ALA A 237 8.35 -16.91 -6.64
C ALA A 237 6.93 -17.34 -6.23
N ALA A 238 6.39 -16.81 -5.14
CA ALA A 238 5.04 -17.09 -4.67
C ALA A 238 3.94 -16.65 -5.68
N TRP A 239 4.21 -15.61 -6.46
CA TRP A 239 3.34 -15.23 -7.58
C TRP A 239 3.39 -16.25 -8.70
N ARG A 240 4.60 -16.72 -9.10
CA ARG A 240 4.77 -17.66 -10.20
C ARG A 240 4.18 -19.03 -9.92
N ASP A 241 4.30 -19.53 -8.68
CA ASP A 241 3.76 -20.84 -8.28
C ASP A 241 2.28 -20.80 -7.85
N GLY A 242 1.67 -19.61 -7.81
CA GLY A 242 0.27 -19.40 -7.46
C GLY A 242 -0.04 -19.40 -5.95
N SER A 243 0.97 -19.60 -5.09
CA SER A 243 0.76 -19.63 -3.63
C SER A 243 0.32 -18.27 -3.08
N TYR A 244 0.81 -17.15 -3.66
CA TYR A 244 0.31 -15.83 -3.30
C TYR A 244 -1.17 -15.65 -3.69
N MET A 245 -1.57 -16.07 -4.89
CA MET A 245 -2.98 -16.00 -5.30
C MET A 245 -3.88 -16.88 -4.44
N LYS A 246 -3.38 -18.04 -4.00
CA LYS A 246 -4.10 -18.87 -3.02
C LYS A 246 -4.27 -18.11 -1.70
N LEU A 247 -3.21 -17.51 -1.15
CA LEU A 247 -3.27 -16.69 0.07
C LEU A 247 -4.28 -15.55 -0.09
N PHE A 248 -4.18 -14.75 -1.17
CA PHE A 248 -5.07 -13.63 -1.46
C PHE A 248 -6.54 -14.05 -1.52
N ASN A 249 -6.83 -15.15 -2.23
CA ASN A 249 -8.18 -15.65 -2.45
C ASN A 249 -8.79 -16.38 -1.24
N THR A 250 -8.00 -16.72 -0.21
CA THR A 250 -8.50 -17.45 0.97
C THR A 250 -8.37 -16.67 2.27
N HIS A 251 -7.59 -15.59 2.29
CA HIS A 251 -7.38 -14.84 3.53
C HIS A 251 -8.67 -14.11 3.97
N PRO A 252 -9.16 -14.32 5.20
CA PRO A 252 -10.45 -13.78 5.66
C PRO A 252 -10.56 -12.27 5.53
N TYR A 253 -9.47 -11.54 5.81
CA TYR A 253 -9.39 -10.09 5.70
C TYR A 253 -9.74 -9.60 4.28
N ILE A 254 -9.13 -10.20 3.26
CA ILE A 254 -9.37 -9.86 1.85
C ILE A 254 -10.78 -10.27 1.44
N GLN A 255 -11.19 -11.49 1.76
CA GLN A 255 -12.51 -12.02 1.35
C GLN A 255 -13.67 -11.23 1.96
N ASN A 256 -13.57 -10.88 3.24
CA ASN A 256 -14.57 -10.03 3.90
C ASN A 256 -14.69 -8.66 3.22
N ALA A 257 -13.56 -8.02 2.93
CA ALA A 257 -13.54 -6.71 2.29
C ALA A 257 -14.19 -6.76 0.90
N LEU A 258 -13.79 -7.68 0.04
CA LEU A 258 -14.30 -7.81 -1.32
C LEU A 258 -15.81 -8.13 -1.33
N LYS A 259 -16.25 -9.07 -0.48
CA LYS A 259 -17.68 -9.44 -0.35
C LYS A 259 -18.54 -8.26 0.07
N ARG A 260 -18.09 -7.48 1.07
CA ARG A 260 -18.85 -6.36 1.63
C ARG A 260 -18.86 -5.13 0.73
N THR A 261 -17.77 -4.88 0.03
CA THR A 261 -17.65 -3.69 -0.82
C THR A 261 -18.48 -3.80 -2.08
N ASN A 262 -18.70 -5.01 -2.61
CA ASN A 262 -19.37 -5.25 -3.88
C ASN A 262 -18.84 -4.33 -5.01
N LEU A 263 -17.54 -4.43 -5.27
CA LEU A 263 -16.82 -3.53 -6.18
C LEU A 263 -17.45 -3.39 -7.56
N ALA A 264 -18.01 -4.51 -8.09
CA ALA A 264 -18.60 -4.53 -9.43
C ALA A 264 -19.85 -3.65 -9.59
N SER A 265 -20.53 -3.31 -8.48
CA SER A 265 -21.73 -2.45 -8.52
C SER A 265 -21.43 -0.97 -8.34
N ARG A 266 -20.17 -0.62 -8.06
CA ARG A 266 -19.80 0.76 -7.72
C ARG A 266 -19.47 1.59 -8.96
N LYS A 267 -19.88 2.85 -8.91
CA LYS A 267 -19.46 3.86 -9.89
C LYS A 267 -18.04 4.30 -9.61
N ILE A 268 -17.17 4.09 -10.58
CA ILE A 268 -15.74 4.38 -10.44
C ILE A 268 -15.43 5.80 -10.89
N ILE A 269 -14.84 6.60 -10.00
CA ILE A 269 -14.22 7.89 -10.29
C ILE A 269 -12.70 7.67 -10.25
N ARG A 270 -12.01 7.86 -11.38
CA ARG A 270 -10.57 7.62 -11.50
C ARG A 270 -9.78 8.90 -11.29
N LEU A 271 -8.70 8.80 -10.52
CA LEU A 271 -7.70 9.85 -10.36
C LEU A 271 -6.35 9.36 -10.88
N ASP A 272 -5.54 10.31 -11.35
CA ASP A 272 -4.12 10.05 -11.62
C ASP A 272 -3.33 10.11 -10.32
N ASN A 273 -2.29 9.26 -10.22
CA ASN A 273 -1.29 9.34 -9.16
C ASN A 273 0.05 9.77 -9.74
N PRO A 274 0.38 11.09 -9.73
CA PRO A 274 1.64 11.59 -10.25
C PRO A 274 2.84 11.35 -9.32
N PHE A 275 2.61 10.88 -8.09
CA PHE A 275 3.63 10.72 -7.05
C PHE A 275 4.28 9.34 -7.02
N LEU A 276 4.02 8.51 -8.02
CA LEU A 276 4.68 7.22 -8.21
C LEU A 276 6.11 7.40 -8.72
N SER A 277 7.04 6.55 -8.29
CA SER A 277 8.37 6.42 -8.90
C SER A 277 8.28 5.81 -10.30
N ASP A 278 9.37 5.84 -11.06
CA ASP A 278 9.42 5.16 -12.36
C ASP A 278 9.32 3.64 -12.17
N GLU A 279 9.92 3.12 -11.11
CA GLU A 279 9.85 1.72 -10.70
C GLU A 279 8.42 1.31 -10.37
N ASP A 280 7.68 2.14 -9.64
CA ASP A 280 6.26 1.91 -9.33
C ASP A 280 5.38 1.89 -10.58
N ARG A 281 5.65 2.80 -11.53
CA ARG A 281 4.94 2.84 -12.83
C ARG A 281 5.23 1.60 -13.66
N ALA A 282 6.46 1.05 -13.54
CA ALA A 282 6.91 -0.13 -14.27
C ALA A 282 6.42 -1.45 -13.66
N ILE A 283 5.75 -1.45 -12.51
CA ILE A 283 5.20 -2.67 -11.91
C ILE A 283 4.25 -3.35 -12.89
N PRO A 284 4.49 -4.63 -13.25
CA PRO A 284 3.68 -5.36 -14.22
C PRO A 284 2.20 -5.44 -13.85
N GLU A 285 1.32 -5.32 -14.86
CA GLU A 285 -0.14 -5.32 -14.68
C GLU A 285 -0.68 -6.62 -14.05
N MET A 286 0.03 -7.74 -14.18
CA MET A 286 -0.35 -9.00 -13.53
C MET A 286 -0.45 -8.92 -12.00
N TYR A 287 0.30 -8.00 -11.38
CA TYR A 287 0.28 -7.79 -9.93
C TYR A 287 -0.93 -6.98 -9.45
N TRP A 288 -1.66 -6.35 -10.35
CA TRP A 288 -2.81 -5.49 -10.03
C TRP A 288 -4.14 -6.26 -10.18
N MET A 289 -5.12 -5.86 -9.38
CA MET A 289 -6.50 -6.28 -9.57
C MET A 289 -7.18 -5.23 -10.47
N HIS A 290 -7.82 -5.69 -11.54
CA HIS A 290 -8.59 -4.84 -12.45
C HIS A 290 -10.08 -4.95 -12.13
N LEU A 291 -10.82 -3.81 -12.25
CA LEU A 291 -12.26 -3.68 -12.11
C LEU A 291 -12.91 -3.31 -13.44
#